data_63a52842b4776face97b3dd55799ff27
#
_entry.id   63a52842b4776face97b3dd55799ff27
#
_cell.length_a   1.000
_cell.length_b   1.000
_cell.length_c   1.000
_cell.angle_alpha   90.00
_cell.angle_beta   90.00
_cell.angle_gamma   90.00
#
_symmetry.space_group_name_H-M   'P 1'
#
loop_
_entity.id
_entity.type
_entity.pdbx_description
1 polymer ?
#
loop_
_entity_poly.entity_id
_entity_poly.type
_entity_poly.pdbx_seq_one_letter_code
_entity_poly.pdbx_strand_id
1 'polypeptide(L)'
;QVTHKADQASQLHYIVTDHAGTPQELFSESGEVVWQGEQALWGHYQQKNVLPNHGFRENTQNDELYCDLRYQGQIEDRESGLYYNVNRYYDADSGQYLSPDPIGFAGGLRPQAYVFNPLDWVDPLGLAKCPKITKDSSGRIIQWDSEVSPEDIGTGTATNQKARDYARSLGAHNDDAGHALGSKLGGTGTNTDNIFPQAPKVNRGPFRVMEKNIAERVNQTGQSAKLTVKANYDGPSTRPSSLEYTAVFEDGTKMYRKFGN
;
A
#
# COMPACT_ATOMS: atom_id res chain seq x y z
N GLN A 1 -0.97 -15.83 16.27
CA GLN A 1 -2.34 -16.23 16.68
C GLN A 1 -2.28 -17.16 17.86
N VAL A 2 -3.18 -17.01 18.84
CA VAL A 2 -3.32 -17.93 19.98
C VAL A 2 -4.71 -18.57 19.90
N THR A 3 -4.73 -19.89 19.92
CA THR A 3 -5.97 -20.67 19.94
C THR A 3 -6.22 -21.19 21.35
N HIS A 4 -7.41 -20.92 21.89
CA HIS A 4 -7.87 -21.39 23.18
C HIS A 4 -8.92 -22.48 22.99
N LYS A 5 -8.75 -23.61 23.64
CA LYS A 5 -9.73 -24.69 23.73
C LYS A 5 -10.17 -24.86 25.18
N ALA A 6 -11.44 -25.17 25.35
CA ALA A 6 -11.93 -25.56 26.69
C ALA A 6 -11.14 -26.75 27.18
N ASP A 7 -10.61 -26.69 28.41
CA ASP A 7 -9.88 -27.74 29.11
C ASP A 7 -8.52 -28.15 28.47
N GLN A 8 -7.95 -27.34 27.57
CA GLN A 8 -6.62 -27.56 26.99
C GLN A 8 -5.72 -26.34 27.17
N ALA A 9 -4.40 -26.55 27.12
CA ALA A 9 -3.44 -25.44 27.08
C ALA A 9 -3.60 -24.65 25.79
N SER A 10 -3.47 -23.33 25.90
CA SER A 10 -3.47 -22.44 24.72
C SER A 10 -2.34 -22.80 23.77
N GLN A 11 -2.62 -22.83 22.48
CA GLN A 11 -1.64 -23.09 21.43
C GLN A 11 -1.24 -21.80 20.73
N LEU A 12 0.06 -21.57 20.58
CA LEU A 12 0.60 -20.45 19.81
C LEU A 12 0.86 -20.90 18.38
N HIS A 13 0.47 -20.07 17.43
CA HIS A 13 0.75 -20.25 16.00
C HIS A 13 1.48 -19.04 15.45
N TYR A 14 2.56 -19.28 14.71
CA TYR A 14 3.30 -18.24 13.99
C TYR A 14 2.67 -18.03 12.62
N ILE A 15 2.44 -16.76 12.27
CA ILE A 15 1.81 -16.39 11.00
C ILE A 15 2.90 -16.00 10.01
N VAL A 16 2.93 -16.62 8.84
CA VAL A 16 3.71 -16.22 7.70
C VAL A 16 2.78 -15.53 6.72
N THR A 17 3.17 -14.33 6.26
CA THR A 17 2.38 -13.50 5.36
C THR A 17 3.08 -13.31 4.02
N ASP A 18 2.32 -12.91 3.00
CA ASP A 18 2.88 -12.36 1.78
C ASP A 18 3.41 -10.92 1.99
N HIS A 19 3.82 -10.27 0.91
CA HIS A 19 4.34 -8.90 0.94
C HIS A 19 3.29 -7.83 1.30
N ALA A 20 2.00 -8.15 1.16
CA ALA A 20 0.86 -7.29 1.50
C ALA A 20 0.34 -7.53 2.94
N GLY A 21 1.00 -8.43 3.70
CA GLY A 21 0.61 -8.77 5.06
C GLY A 21 -0.53 -9.80 5.16
N THR A 22 -0.92 -10.42 4.04
CA THR A 22 -1.97 -11.43 4.02
C THR A 22 -1.43 -12.78 4.51
N PRO A 23 -2.08 -13.45 5.48
CA PRO A 23 -1.64 -14.75 5.96
C PRO A 23 -1.57 -15.79 4.84
N GLN A 24 -0.50 -16.54 4.78
CA GLN A 24 -0.31 -17.65 3.83
C GLN A 24 -0.22 -18.98 4.54
N GLU A 25 0.45 -19.02 5.69
CA GLU A 25 0.65 -20.22 6.47
C GLU A 25 0.62 -19.92 7.97
N LEU A 26 0.14 -20.89 8.75
CA LEU A 26 0.33 -20.94 10.20
C LEU A 26 1.21 -22.13 10.57
N PHE A 27 2.20 -21.86 11.39
CA PHE A 27 3.12 -22.85 11.93
C PHE A 27 2.82 -23.12 13.41
N SER A 28 2.89 -24.37 13.81
CA SER A 28 2.90 -24.77 15.21
C SER A 28 4.18 -24.32 15.92
N GLU A 29 4.24 -24.44 17.24
CA GLU A 29 5.45 -24.19 18.02
C GLU A 29 6.59 -25.19 17.68
N SER A 30 6.26 -26.36 17.13
CA SER A 30 7.25 -27.31 16.61
C SER A 30 7.79 -26.98 15.21
N GLY A 31 7.27 -25.93 14.57
CA GLY A 31 7.67 -25.49 13.23
C GLY A 31 6.99 -26.27 12.10
N GLU A 32 5.90 -26.98 12.38
CA GLU A 32 5.12 -27.68 11.36
C GLU A 32 4.03 -26.77 10.81
N VAL A 33 3.79 -26.80 9.48
CA VAL A 33 2.66 -26.11 8.86
C VAL A 33 1.38 -26.83 9.26
N VAL A 34 0.47 -26.12 9.91
CA VAL A 34 -0.81 -26.66 10.40
C VAL A 34 -2.01 -26.08 9.67
N TRP A 35 -1.81 -24.99 8.93
CA TRP A 35 -2.85 -24.31 8.18
C TRP A 35 -2.24 -23.56 7.00
N GLN A 36 -2.99 -23.48 5.89
CA GLN A 36 -2.67 -22.69 4.70
C GLN A 36 -3.86 -21.88 4.25
N GLY A 37 -3.57 -20.67 3.76
CA GLY A 37 -4.53 -19.77 3.14
C GLY A 37 -4.13 -19.44 1.70
N GLU A 38 -5.10 -19.43 0.81
CA GLU A 38 -4.96 -19.01 -0.58
C GLU A 38 -5.90 -17.84 -0.86
N GLN A 39 -5.35 -16.76 -1.42
CA GLN A 39 -6.11 -15.55 -1.72
C GLN A 39 -6.17 -15.30 -3.23
N ALA A 40 -7.38 -15.08 -3.74
CA ALA A 40 -7.58 -14.57 -5.09
C ALA A 40 -7.26 -13.06 -5.16
N LEU A 41 -7.06 -12.55 -6.38
CA LEU A 41 -6.61 -11.17 -6.64
C LEU A 41 -7.39 -10.08 -5.90
N TRP A 42 -8.68 -10.24 -5.70
CA TRP A 42 -9.54 -9.26 -5.02
C TRP A 42 -9.93 -9.67 -3.61
N GLY A 43 -9.18 -10.58 -3.01
CA GLY A 43 -9.32 -10.89 -1.60
C GLY A 43 -10.20 -12.09 -1.27
N HIS A 44 -10.91 -12.68 -2.25
CA HIS A 44 -11.62 -13.94 -1.99
C HIS A 44 -10.62 -14.97 -1.43
N TYR A 45 -10.94 -15.54 -0.28
CA TYR A 45 -9.98 -16.27 0.53
C TYR A 45 -10.43 -17.69 0.83
N GLN A 46 -9.59 -18.67 0.56
CA GLN A 46 -9.81 -20.07 0.89
C GLN A 46 -8.80 -20.52 1.96
N GLN A 47 -9.26 -21.28 2.93
CA GLN A 47 -8.45 -21.76 4.03
C GLN A 47 -8.48 -23.29 4.09
N LYS A 48 -7.33 -23.88 4.38
CA LYS A 48 -7.15 -25.34 4.47
C LYS A 48 -6.37 -25.72 5.72
N ASN A 49 -6.83 -26.70 6.47
CA ASN A 49 -6.03 -27.35 7.53
C ASN A 49 -5.11 -28.39 6.92
N VAL A 50 -3.86 -28.40 7.36
CA VAL A 50 -2.89 -29.44 7.01
C VAL A 50 -3.13 -30.66 7.92
N LEU A 51 -3.38 -31.82 7.31
CA LEU A 51 -3.60 -33.06 8.04
C LEU A 51 -2.27 -33.76 8.36
N PRO A 52 -2.18 -34.58 9.44
CA PRO A 52 -0.96 -35.23 9.86
C PRO A 52 -0.29 -36.11 8.80
N ASN A 53 -1.00 -36.56 7.78
CA ASN A 53 -0.50 -37.40 6.69
C ASN A 53 -0.23 -36.63 5.40
N HIS A 54 0.12 -35.33 5.48
CA HIS A 54 0.35 -34.43 4.34
C HIS A 54 -0.85 -34.22 3.41
N GLY A 55 -2.07 -34.44 3.91
CA GLY A 55 -3.31 -34.08 3.22
C GLY A 55 -3.80 -32.68 3.59
N PHE A 56 -4.81 -32.22 2.87
CA PHE A 56 -5.49 -30.95 3.13
C PHE A 56 -6.99 -31.19 3.28
N ARG A 57 -7.62 -30.42 4.16
CA ARG A 57 -9.05 -30.32 4.30
C ARG A 57 -9.43 -28.84 4.28
N GLU A 58 -10.43 -28.50 3.49
CA GLU A 58 -10.98 -27.13 3.52
C GLU A 58 -11.48 -26.78 4.91
N ASN A 59 -11.13 -25.58 5.37
CA ASN A 59 -11.64 -25.02 6.61
C ASN A 59 -13.08 -24.59 6.43
N THR A 60 -13.84 -24.76 7.51
CA THR A 60 -15.13 -24.10 7.68
C THR A 60 -14.99 -23.02 8.73
N GLN A 61 -15.94 -22.07 8.77
CA GLN A 61 -15.94 -21.00 9.78
C GLN A 61 -16.02 -21.52 11.24
N ASN A 62 -16.37 -22.78 11.42
CA ASN A 62 -16.46 -23.44 12.72
C ASN A 62 -15.20 -24.24 13.07
N ASP A 63 -14.19 -24.28 12.20
CA ASP A 63 -12.94 -24.97 12.51
C ASP A 63 -12.17 -24.23 13.61
N GLU A 64 -11.56 -24.99 14.53
CA GLU A 64 -10.83 -24.45 15.69
C GLU A 64 -9.60 -23.63 15.27
N LEU A 65 -8.95 -24.01 14.17
CA LEU A 65 -7.83 -23.26 13.59
C LEU A 65 -8.32 -22.54 12.35
N TYR A 66 -8.73 -21.31 12.52
CA TYR A 66 -9.22 -20.41 11.48
C TYR A 66 -8.53 -19.07 11.62
N CYS A 67 -8.03 -18.48 10.52
CA CYS A 67 -7.42 -17.18 10.52
C CYS A 67 -8.40 -16.14 9.95
N ASP A 68 -8.76 -15.16 10.76
CA ASP A 68 -9.69 -14.09 10.34
C ASP A 68 -8.99 -12.92 9.64
N LEU A 69 -7.66 -12.88 9.68
CA LEU A 69 -6.90 -11.82 9.02
C LEU A 69 -7.00 -11.94 7.50
N ARG A 70 -7.14 -10.80 6.82
CA ARG A 70 -7.24 -10.67 5.36
C ARG A 70 -6.15 -9.72 4.86
N TYR A 71 -6.43 -8.85 3.90
CA TYR A 71 -5.51 -7.79 3.52
C TYR A 71 -5.14 -6.93 4.74
N GLN A 72 -4.07 -6.16 4.62
CA GLN A 72 -3.60 -5.30 5.71
C GLN A 72 -4.73 -4.37 6.19
N GLY A 73 -5.05 -4.44 7.48
CA GLY A 73 -6.15 -3.71 8.11
C GLY A 73 -7.51 -4.40 8.06
N GLN A 74 -7.63 -5.55 7.39
CA GLN A 74 -8.89 -6.28 7.25
C GLN A 74 -8.99 -7.50 8.18
N ILE A 75 -10.18 -7.67 8.74
CA ILE A 75 -10.57 -8.82 9.56
C ILE A 75 -11.90 -9.34 9.01
N GLU A 76 -11.99 -10.64 8.75
CA GLU A 76 -13.24 -11.25 8.34
C GLU A 76 -14.28 -11.19 9.47
N ASP A 77 -15.45 -10.67 9.14
CA ASP A 77 -16.68 -10.84 9.91
C ASP A 77 -17.35 -12.15 9.47
N ARG A 78 -17.22 -13.18 10.28
CA ARG A 78 -17.70 -14.52 9.97
C ARG A 78 -19.22 -14.62 9.84
N GLU A 79 -19.97 -13.69 10.43
CA GLU A 79 -21.43 -13.69 10.36
C GLU A 79 -21.92 -13.23 8.98
N SER A 80 -21.27 -12.22 8.42
CA SER A 80 -21.64 -11.63 7.13
C SER A 80 -20.84 -12.16 5.95
N GLY A 81 -19.65 -12.73 6.19
CA GLY A 81 -18.67 -13.09 5.16
C GLY A 81 -17.93 -11.90 4.56
N LEU A 82 -18.15 -10.70 5.09
CA LEU A 82 -17.49 -9.47 4.67
C LEU A 82 -16.20 -9.24 5.45
N TYR A 83 -15.34 -8.35 4.96
CA TYR A 83 -14.11 -7.99 5.65
C TYR A 83 -14.23 -6.60 6.26
N TYR A 84 -14.24 -6.54 7.58
CA TYR A 84 -14.20 -5.28 8.32
C TYR A 84 -12.84 -4.61 8.16
N ASN A 85 -12.84 -3.39 7.65
CA ASN A 85 -11.64 -2.61 7.39
C ASN A 85 -11.77 -1.21 8.02
N VAL A 86 -11.72 -1.17 9.34
CA VAL A 86 -11.75 0.02 10.21
C VAL A 86 -12.94 0.98 9.91
N ASN A 87 -12.96 1.62 8.76
CA ASN A 87 -13.99 2.61 8.37
C ASN A 87 -15.06 2.05 7.42
N ARG A 88 -14.81 0.89 6.78
CA ARG A 88 -15.70 0.31 5.79
C ARG A 88 -15.74 -1.21 5.86
N TYR A 89 -16.78 -1.80 5.32
CA TYR A 89 -16.85 -3.23 5.02
C TYR A 89 -16.50 -3.48 3.55
N TYR A 90 -15.60 -4.41 3.33
CA TYR A 90 -15.14 -4.84 2.01
C TYR A 90 -15.80 -6.17 1.64
N ASP A 91 -16.32 -6.24 0.43
CA ASP A 91 -16.85 -7.45 -0.18
C ASP A 91 -15.82 -8.02 -1.17
N ALA A 92 -15.26 -9.16 -0.84
CA ALA A 92 -14.23 -9.82 -1.65
C ALA A 92 -14.78 -10.42 -2.96
N ASP A 93 -16.08 -10.73 -3.03
CA ASP A 93 -16.71 -11.28 -4.22
C ASP A 93 -16.89 -10.20 -5.29
N SER A 94 -17.31 -9.01 -4.90
CA SER A 94 -17.43 -7.86 -5.81
C SER A 94 -16.12 -7.07 -5.97
N GLY A 95 -15.15 -7.27 -5.08
CA GLY A 95 -13.88 -6.53 -5.06
C GLY A 95 -14.04 -5.05 -4.68
N GLN A 96 -15.05 -4.71 -3.88
CA GLN A 96 -15.42 -3.34 -3.55
C GLN A 96 -15.84 -3.18 -2.09
N TYR A 97 -15.77 -1.94 -1.59
CA TYR A 97 -16.42 -1.57 -0.35
C TYR A 97 -17.92 -1.44 -0.52
N LEU A 98 -18.69 -1.79 0.51
CA LEU A 98 -20.16 -1.67 0.49
C LEU A 98 -20.64 -0.22 0.61
N SER A 99 -19.83 0.66 1.21
CA SER A 99 -20.17 2.07 1.38
C SER A 99 -19.21 2.97 0.60
N PRO A 100 -19.65 4.16 0.19
CA PRO A 100 -18.77 5.18 -0.36
C PRO A 100 -17.67 5.54 0.63
N ASP A 101 -16.54 6.03 0.11
CA ASP A 101 -15.43 6.49 0.94
C ASP A 101 -15.88 7.66 1.84
N PRO A 102 -15.69 7.58 3.18
CA PRO A 102 -16.04 8.67 4.10
C PRO A 102 -15.30 9.99 3.81
N ILE A 103 -14.11 9.92 3.18
CA ILE A 103 -13.34 11.10 2.75
C ILE A 103 -13.72 11.55 1.33
N GLY A 104 -14.76 10.96 0.74
CA GLY A 104 -15.27 11.34 -0.57
C GLY A 104 -14.26 11.14 -1.69
N PHE A 105 -14.17 12.12 -2.61
CA PHE A 105 -13.24 12.05 -3.74
C PHE A 105 -11.75 12.16 -3.34
N ALA A 106 -11.44 12.51 -2.09
CA ALA A 106 -10.08 12.45 -1.57
C ALA A 106 -9.54 11.00 -1.51
N GLY A 107 -10.43 10.01 -1.30
CA GLY A 107 -10.12 8.58 -1.37
C GLY A 107 -9.99 8.02 -2.80
N GLY A 108 -10.37 8.79 -3.82
CA GLY A 108 -10.31 8.39 -5.23
C GLY A 108 -11.60 8.70 -5.99
N LEU A 109 -11.54 8.56 -7.34
CA LEU A 109 -12.70 8.83 -8.22
C LEU A 109 -13.78 7.74 -8.18
N ARG A 110 -13.46 6.57 -7.64
CA ARG A 110 -14.38 5.45 -7.48
C ARG A 110 -14.67 5.24 -5.98
N PRO A 111 -15.78 5.77 -5.46
CA PRO A 111 -16.02 5.84 -4.02
C PRO A 111 -16.02 4.49 -3.30
N GLN A 112 -16.35 3.38 -3.98
CA GLN A 112 -16.37 2.02 -3.42
C GLN A 112 -15.13 1.21 -3.75
N ALA A 113 -14.14 1.75 -4.48
CA ALA A 113 -12.94 0.99 -4.83
C ALA A 113 -12.10 0.70 -3.58
N TYR A 114 -11.50 -0.51 -3.54
CA TYR A 114 -10.49 -0.86 -2.55
C TYR A 114 -9.19 -0.12 -2.88
N VAL A 115 -8.45 -0.59 -3.85
CA VAL A 115 -7.21 0.03 -4.34
C VAL A 115 -7.14 -0.12 -5.87
N PHE A 116 -6.18 0.56 -6.49
CA PHE A 116 -5.99 0.47 -7.94
C PHE A 116 -5.46 -0.91 -8.37
N ASN A 117 -4.52 -1.47 -7.63
CA ASN A 117 -3.91 -2.78 -7.87
C ASN A 117 -3.62 -3.47 -6.53
N PRO A 118 -4.36 -4.49 -6.13
CA PRO A 118 -4.18 -5.14 -4.82
C PRO A 118 -2.89 -5.96 -4.70
N LEU A 119 -2.13 -6.16 -5.80
CA LEU A 119 -0.81 -6.78 -5.74
C LEU A 119 0.29 -5.82 -5.23
N ASP A 120 0.08 -4.52 -5.35
CA ASP A 120 1.09 -3.50 -5.04
C ASP A 120 0.61 -2.47 -4.01
N TRP A 121 -0.70 -2.39 -3.76
CA TRP A 121 -1.34 -1.41 -2.88
C TRP A 121 -2.17 -2.09 -1.80
N VAL A 122 -2.19 -1.46 -0.63
CA VAL A 122 -3.04 -1.86 0.50
C VAL A 122 -3.79 -0.63 1.02
N ASP A 123 -4.95 -0.88 1.64
CA ASP A 123 -5.76 0.14 2.28
C ASP A 123 -6.00 -0.22 3.76
N PRO A 124 -5.04 0.02 4.66
CA PRO A 124 -5.12 -0.42 6.05
C PRO A 124 -6.25 0.22 6.86
N LEU A 125 -6.77 1.35 6.41
CA LEU A 125 -7.79 2.11 7.13
C LEU A 125 -9.17 2.08 6.45
N GLY A 126 -9.29 1.47 5.28
CA GLY A 126 -10.52 1.58 4.49
C GLY A 126 -10.77 3.00 3.95
N LEU A 127 -9.71 3.75 3.65
CA LEU A 127 -9.70 5.15 3.18
C LEU A 127 -8.67 5.34 2.06
N ALA A 128 -8.60 4.41 1.10
CA ALA A 128 -7.53 4.36 0.11
C ALA A 128 -7.37 5.67 -0.67
N LYS A 129 -6.26 6.34 -0.44
CA LYS A 129 -5.81 7.51 -1.20
C LYS A 129 -4.89 7.04 -2.34
N CYS A 130 -5.48 6.49 -3.41
CA CYS A 130 -4.69 6.13 -4.58
C CYS A 130 -4.24 7.38 -5.32
N PRO A 131 -2.93 7.61 -5.55
CA PRO A 131 -2.46 8.70 -6.38
C PRO A 131 -3.07 8.59 -7.78
N LYS A 132 -3.53 9.72 -8.32
CA LYS A 132 -3.91 9.79 -9.73
C LYS A 132 -2.65 9.87 -10.58
N ILE A 133 -2.47 8.92 -11.46
CA ILE A 133 -1.29 8.84 -12.34
C ILE A 133 -1.70 9.21 -13.76
N THR A 134 -0.97 10.14 -14.36
CA THR A 134 -1.13 10.52 -15.75
C THR A 134 0.07 10.04 -16.56
N LYS A 135 -0.18 9.30 -17.65
CA LYS A 135 0.85 8.81 -18.57
C LYS A 135 0.77 9.54 -19.91
N ASP A 136 1.91 9.68 -20.59
CA ASP A 136 1.95 10.18 -21.96
C ASP A 136 1.64 9.06 -22.97
N SER A 137 1.64 9.39 -24.26
CA SER A 137 1.39 8.46 -25.37
C SER A 137 2.41 7.31 -25.47
N SER A 138 3.58 7.46 -24.85
CA SER A 138 4.64 6.44 -24.77
C SER A 138 4.55 5.57 -23.50
N GLY A 139 3.53 5.80 -22.65
CA GLY A 139 3.33 5.09 -21.40
C GLY A 139 4.20 5.58 -20.24
N ARG A 140 4.99 6.65 -20.39
CA ARG A 140 5.80 7.23 -19.32
C ARG A 140 4.91 8.03 -18.37
N ILE A 141 5.13 7.89 -17.07
CA ILE A 141 4.37 8.66 -16.08
C ILE A 141 4.88 10.11 -16.08
N ILE A 142 4.00 11.04 -16.38
CA ILE A 142 4.30 12.47 -16.46
C ILE A 142 3.76 13.28 -15.28
N GLN A 143 2.83 12.72 -14.51
CA GLN A 143 2.27 13.40 -13.34
C GLN A 143 1.73 12.39 -12.33
N TRP A 144 1.97 12.69 -11.05
CA TRP A 144 1.35 12.08 -9.87
C TRP A 144 0.60 13.15 -9.11
N ASP A 145 -0.69 12.91 -8.84
CA ASP A 145 -1.50 13.74 -7.95
C ASP A 145 -1.92 12.89 -6.76
N SER A 146 -1.75 13.41 -5.55
CA SER A 146 -2.12 12.74 -4.30
C SER A 146 -2.58 13.77 -3.27
N GLU A 147 -3.20 13.30 -2.20
CA GLU A 147 -3.50 14.10 -1.02
C GLU A 147 -2.83 13.46 0.18
N VAL A 148 -2.32 14.26 1.09
CA VAL A 148 -1.65 13.83 2.32
C VAL A 148 -2.29 14.54 3.49
N SER A 149 -2.71 13.77 4.48
CA SER A 149 -3.30 14.22 5.74
C SER A 149 -2.41 13.83 6.93
N PRO A 150 -2.66 14.34 8.13
CA PRO A 150 -1.82 14.05 9.31
C PRO A 150 -1.64 12.56 9.60
N GLU A 151 -2.69 11.75 9.38
CA GLU A 151 -2.66 10.29 9.57
C GLU A 151 -1.75 9.55 8.58
N ASP A 152 -1.43 10.16 7.42
CA ASP A 152 -0.54 9.54 6.42
C ASP A 152 0.94 9.70 6.78
N ILE A 153 1.27 10.66 7.65
CA ILE A 153 2.65 11.01 7.94
C ILE A 153 3.38 9.85 8.64
N GLY A 154 4.43 9.34 7.97
CA GLY A 154 5.26 8.28 8.49
C GLY A 154 4.72 6.86 8.25
N THR A 155 3.58 6.69 7.56
CA THR A 155 2.97 5.37 7.29
C THR A 155 3.53 4.69 6.05
N GLY A 156 4.26 5.41 5.20
CA GLY A 156 4.80 4.88 3.95
C GLY A 156 5.97 3.91 4.14
N THR A 157 6.31 3.21 3.07
CA THR A 157 7.33 2.16 3.09
C THR A 157 8.60 2.54 2.32
N ALA A 158 9.73 1.93 2.72
CA ALA A 158 10.99 2.04 1.98
C ALA A 158 10.95 1.25 0.66
N THR A 159 11.82 1.61 -0.29
CA THR A 159 11.94 0.89 -1.56
C THR A 159 12.50 -0.51 -1.36
N ASN A 160 11.87 -1.50 -1.99
CA ASN A 160 12.35 -2.88 -2.07
C ASN A 160 13.33 -3.08 -3.25
N GLN A 161 13.84 -4.30 -3.45
CA GLN A 161 14.78 -4.59 -4.52
C GLN A 161 14.13 -4.42 -5.91
N LYS A 162 12.87 -4.89 -6.09
CA LYS A 162 12.10 -4.74 -7.34
C LYS A 162 11.99 -3.26 -7.77
N ALA A 163 11.66 -2.38 -6.82
CA ALA A 163 11.55 -0.94 -7.08
C ALA A 163 12.90 -0.31 -7.47
N ARG A 164 13.99 -0.72 -6.82
CA ARG A 164 15.35 -0.24 -7.15
C ARG A 164 15.81 -0.70 -8.53
N ASP A 165 15.52 -1.95 -8.89
CA ASP A 165 15.87 -2.50 -10.21
C ASP A 165 15.03 -1.86 -11.31
N TYR A 166 13.73 -1.63 -11.04
CA TYR A 166 12.85 -0.88 -11.94
C TYR A 166 13.36 0.54 -12.22
N ALA A 167 13.68 1.31 -11.19
CA ALA A 167 14.23 2.66 -11.37
C ALA A 167 15.51 2.66 -12.23
N ARG A 168 16.42 1.73 -11.97
CA ARG A 168 17.67 1.59 -12.73
C ARG A 168 17.46 1.14 -14.17
N SER A 169 16.43 0.34 -14.44
CA SER A 169 16.09 -0.06 -15.82
C SER A 169 15.58 1.10 -16.67
N LEU A 170 15.02 2.13 -16.05
CA LEU A 170 14.52 3.35 -16.70
C LEU A 170 15.54 4.49 -16.74
N GLY A 171 16.56 4.46 -15.90
CA GLY A 171 17.52 5.53 -15.69
C GLY A 171 18.99 5.09 -15.73
N ALA A 172 19.85 5.77 -14.98
CA ALA A 172 21.25 5.41 -14.82
C ALA A 172 21.39 4.29 -13.77
N HIS A 173 22.45 3.47 -13.90
CA HIS A 173 22.73 2.35 -13.00
C HIS A 173 22.91 2.76 -11.52
N ASN A 174 23.28 4.03 -11.27
CA ASN A 174 23.47 4.60 -9.96
C ASN A 174 22.29 5.46 -9.48
N ASP A 175 21.18 5.52 -10.24
CA ASP A 175 19.99 6.23 -9.81
C ASP A 175 19.38 5.58 -8.56
N ASP A 176 18.87 6.41 -7.68
CA ASP A 176 18.00 5.99 -6.60
C ASP A 176 16.59 5.71 -7.13
N ALA A 177 15.88 4.81 -6.49
CA ALA A 177 14.43 4.67 -6.68
C ALA A 177 13.74 5.82 -5.93
N GLY A 178 13.50 6.93 -6.63
CA GLY A 178 12.81 8.08 -6.08
C GLY A 178 11.31 7.81 -5.96
N HIS A 179 10.70 8.21 -4.85
CA HIS A 179 9.25 8.16 -4.68
C HIS A 179 8.61 9.42 -5.27
N ALA A 180 7.49 9.26 -5.98
CA ALA A 180 6.65 10.41 -6.34
C ALA A 180 5.90 10.93 -5.10
N LEU A 181 5.25 10.05 -4.35
CA LEU A 181 4.78 10.32 -2.99
C LEU A 181 5.79 9.68 -2.03
N GLY A 182 6.52 10.51 -1.28
CA GLY A 182 7.57 10.06 -0.38
C GLY A 182 7.09 9.18 0.77
N SER A 183 7.92 8.27 1.25
CA SER A 183 7.56 7.39 2.37
C SER A 183 7.20 8.14 3.65
N LYS A 184 7.74 9.33 3.88
CA LYS A 184 7.36 10.21 4.99
C LYS A 184 5.95 10.76 4.87
N LEU A 185 5.41 10.80 3.67
CA LEU A 185 4.09 11.31 3.32
C LEU A 185 3.08 10.19 3.03
N GLY A 186 3.38 8.97 3.45
CA GLY A 186 2.50 7.81 3.27
C GLY A 186 2.74 7.02 1.98
N GLY A 187 3.71 7.42 1.14
CA GLY A 187 3.97 6.75 -0.13
C GLY A 187 4.61 5.38 0.00
N THR A 188 4.15 4.43 -0.82
CA THR A 188 4.73 3.08 -0.86
C THR A 188 5.98 3.03 -1.74
N GLY A 189 7.04 2.39 -1.24
CA GLY A 189 8.28 2.11 -1.96
C GLY A 189 8.29 0.77 -2.69
N THR A 190 7.18 0.01 -2.65
CA THR A 190 7.08 -1.31 -3.28
C THR A 190 6.37 -1.26 -4.63
N ASN A 191 5.53 -0.24 -4.85
CA ASN A 191 4.79 -0.04 -6.09
C ASN A 191 5.61 0.76 -7.11
N THR A 192 5.86 0.16 -8.29
CA THR A 192 6.62 0.78 -9.38
C THR A 192 5.94 2.01 -9.97
N ASP A 193 4.62 2.14 -9.88
CA ASP A 193 3.90 3.34 -10.32
C ASP A 193 4.14 4.57 -9.41
N ASN A 194 4.69 4.38 -8.20
CA ASN A 194 5.16 5.46 -7.33
C ASN A 194 6.67 5.72 -7.45
N ILE A 195 7.36 5.02 -8.35
CA ILE A 195 8.83 5.04 -8.43
C ILE A 195 9.29 5.59 -9.78
N PHE A 196 10.31 6.44 -9.73
CA PHE A 196 11.03 6.92 -10.91
C PHE A 196 12.54 6.95 -10.66
N PRO A 197 13.37 6.91 -11.72
CA PRO A 197 14.81 7.06 -11.59
C PRO A 197 15.16 8.48 -11.19
N GLN A 198 15.89 8.62 -10.08
CA GLN A 198 16.26 9.91 -9.52
C GLN A 198 17.74 10.01 -9.18
N ALA A 199 18.38 11.10 -9.58
CA ALA A 199 19.77 11.36 -9.20
C ALA A 199 19.93 11.35 -7.68
N PRO A 200 20.92 10.61 -7.11
CA PRO A 200 21.09 10.48 -5.65
C PRO A 200 21.25 11.82 -4.92
N LYS A 201 21.94 12.78 -5.54
CA LYS A 201 22.10 14.13 -4.98
C LYS A 201 20.78 14.89 -4.85
N VAL A 202 19.82 14.65 -5.76
CA VAL A 202 18.49 15.26 -5.73
C VAL A 202 17.62 14.54 -4.72
N ASN A 203 17.52 13.22 -4.82
CA ASN A 203 16.69 12.37 -3.96
C ASN A 203 17.05 12.55 -2.47
N ARG A 204 18.33 12.36 -2.14
CA ARG A 204 18.83 12.41 -0.75
C ARG A 204 18.99 13.83 -0.21
N GLY A 205 18.94 14.84 -1.07
CA GLY A 205 19.15 16.24 -0.77
C GLY A 205 17.85 17.06 -0.82
N PRO A 206 17.73 17.95 -1.83
CA PRO A 206 16.66 18.96 -1.86
C PRO A 206 15.25 18.38 -2.01
N PHE A 207 15.10 17.21 -2.63
CA PHE A 207 13.79 16.55 -2.75
C PHE A 207 13.30 16.07 -1.37
N ARG A 208 14.15 15.35 -0.64
CA ARG A 208 13.89 14.92 0.74
C ARG A 208 13.59 16.08 1.70
N VAL A 209 14.25 17.25 1.51
CA VAL A 209 13.97 18.45 2.30
C VAL A 209 12.57 18.98 2.02
N MET A 210 12.14 19.00 0.77
CA MET A 210 10.77 19.39 0.39
C MET A 210 9.72 18.50 1.07
N GLU A 211 9.88 17.18 0.99
CA GLU A 211 9.00 16.22 1.65
C GLU A 211 8.95 16.41 3.17
N LYS A 212 10.11 16.63 3.79
CA LYS A 212 10.20 16.92 5.23
C LYS A 212 9.40 18.18 5.60
N ASN A 213 9.55 19.26 4.85
CA ASN A 213 8.86 20.53 5.13
C ASN A 213 7.34 20.38 4.97
N ILE A 214 6.88 19.60 3.98
CA ILE A 214 5.46 19.29 3.80
C ILE A 214 4.95 18.49 5.02
N ALA A 215 5.64 17.40 5.40
CA ALA A 215 5.26 16.58 6.54
C ALA A 215 5.20 17.40 7.86
N GLU A 216 6.20 18.24 8.09
CA GLU A 216 6.22 19.11 9.28
C GLU A 216 5.05 20.07 9.31
N ARG A 217 4.70 20.69 8.16
CA ARG A 217 3.57 21.61 8.10
C ARG A 217 2.25 20.88 8.29
N VAL A 218 2.03 19.73 7.64
CA VAL A 218 0.82 18.91 7.82
C VAL A 218 0.63 18.56 9.30
N ASN A 219 1.69 18.10 9.98
CA ASN A 219 1.64 17.76 11.41
C ASN A 219 1.40 18.99 12.31
N GLN A 220 2.00 20.13 11.99
CA GLN A 220 1.87 21.33 12.82
C GLN A 220 0.50 22.00 12.71
N THR A 221 -0.08 21.98 11.51
CA THR A 221 -1.37 22.66 11.24
C THR A 221 -2.57 21.73 11.39
N GLY A 222 -2.38 20.40 11.32
CA GLY A 222 -3.47 19.43 11.24
C GLY A 222 -4.23 19.48 9.89
N GLN A 223 -3.74 20.23 8.91
CA GLN A 223 -4.37 20.40 7.60
C GLN A 223 -3.79 19.45 6.57
N SER A 224 -4.65 18.97 5.67
CA SER A 224 -4.20 18.18 4.52
C SER A 224 -3.49 19.03 3.45
N ALA A 225 -2.72 18.38 2.60
CA ALA A 225 -2.04 18.99 1.45
C ALA A 225 -2.30 18.20 0.17
N LYS A 226 -2.69 18.88 -0.90
CA LYS A 226 -2.74 18.32 -2.25
C LYS A 226 -1.35 18.41 -2.88
N LEU A 227 -0.82 17.28 -3.29
CA LEU A 227 0.51 17.14 -3.87
C LEU A 227 0.40 16.86 -5.36
N THR A 228 1.22 17.52 -6.15
CA THR A 228 1.43 17.22 -7.57
C THR A 228 2.93 17.11 -7.83
N VAL A 229 3.36 15.96 -8.36
CA VAL A 229 4.73 15.79 -8.87
C VAL A 229 4.65 15.60 -10.38
N LYS A 230 5.31 16.48 -11.14
CA LYS A 230 5.41 16.37 -12.61
C LYS A 230 6.81 15.93 -13.00
N ALA A 231 6.89 14.98 -13.92
CA ALA A 231 8.13 14.55 -14.54
C ALA A 231 8.21 15.10 -15.98
N ASN A 232 9.30 15.79 -16.28
CA ASN A 232 9.58 16.29 -17.64
C ASN A 232 10.69 15.41 -18.24
N TYR A 233 10.55 15.05 -19.51
CA TYR A 233 11.46 14.16 -20.22
C TYR A 233 12.05 14.85 -21.45
N ASP A 234 13.31 14.57 -21.74
CA ASP A 234 13.96 15.03 -22.96
C ASP A 234 13.86 13.97 -24.05
N GLY A 235 13.10 14.23 -25.11
CA GLY A 235 12.89 13.33 -26.23
C GLY A 235 12.39 11.94 -25.80
N PRO A 236 12.99 10.83 -26.31
CA PRO A 236 12.55 9.47 -26.02
C PRO A 236 13.07 8.91 -24.65
N SER A 237 13.77 9.71 -23.86
CA SER A 237 14.31 9.27 -22.57
C SER A 237 13.23 8.70 -21.66
N THR A 238 13.54 7.59 -20.98
CA THR A 238 12.69 7.02 -19.90
C THR A 238 13.05 7.58 -18.54
N ARG A 239 14.16 8.32 -18.43
CA ARG A 239 14.59 9.02 -17.23
C ARG A 239 14.12 10.47 -17.29
N PRO A 240 13.40 10.99 -16.28
CA PRO A 240 13.05 12.40 -16.23
C PRO A 240 14.29 13.30 -16.24
N SER A 241 14.29 14.38 -17.00
CA SER A 241 15.35 15.41 -16.96
C SER A 241 15.12 16.41 -15.82
N SER A 242 13.87 16.61 -15.43
CA SER A 242 13.52 17.44 -14.29
C SER A 242 12.19 17.03 -13.66
N LEU A 243 12.02 17.40 -12.39
CA LEU A 243 10.83 17.16 -11.60
C LEU A 243 10.30 18.50 -11.07
N GLU A 244 8.99 18.66 -11.06
CA GLU A 244 8.32 19.81 -10.44
C GLU A 244 7.41 19.31 -9.34
N TYR A 245 7.67 19.75 -8.10
CA TYR A 245 6.91 19.35 -6.92
C TYR A 245 6.09 20.54 -6.43
N THR A 246 4.79 20.34 -6.33
CA THR A 246 3.84 21.33 -5.78
C THR A 246 3.10 20.69 -4.61
N ALA A 247 2.98 21.42 -3.50
CA ALA A 247 2.06 21.11 -2.41
C ALA A 247 1.15 22.34 -2.19
N VAL A 248 -0.17 22.11 -2.15
CA VAL A 248 -1.18 23.14 -1.87
C VAL A 248 -1.92 22.72 -0.61
N PHE A 249 -1.83 23.52 0.45
CA PHE A 249 -2.49 23.27 1.74
C PHE A 249 -3.92 23.82 1.73
N GLU A 250 -4.75 23.38 2.68
CA GLU A 250 -6.16 23.79 2.79
C GLU A 250 -6.32 25.31 2.96
N ASP A 251 -5.37 25.97 3.61
CA ASP A 251 -5.35 27.44 3.78
C ASP A 251 -4.94 28.20 2.50
N GLY A 252 -4.75 27.50 1.38
CA GLY A 252 -4.31 28.06 0.10
C GLY A 252 -2.80 28.30 0.00
N THR A 253 -2.04 28.09 1.06
CA THR A 253 -0.57 28.20 1.01
C THR A 253 0.00 27.17 0.04
N LYS A 254 1.02 27.59 -0.74
CA LYS A 254 1.66 26.75 -1.74
C LYS A 254 3.16 26.65 -1.50
N MET A 255 3.67 25.43 -1.55
CA MET A 255 5.09 25.13 -1.70
C MET A 255 5.33 24.62 -3.11
N TYR A 256 6.34 25.15 -3.79
CA TYR A 256 6.72 24.74 -5.15
C TYR A 256 8.23 24.68 -5.28
N ARG A 257 8.72 23.64 -5.94
CA ARG A 257 10.13 23.53 -6.29
C ARG A 257 10.33 22.72 -7.56
N LYS A 258 11.25 23.19 -8.41
CA LYS A 258 11.74 22.46 -9.58
C LYS A 258 13.13 21.89 -9.26
N PHE A 259 13.35 20.64 -9.67
CA PHE A 259 14.61 19.91 -9.48
C PHE A 259 15.12 19.45 -10.84
N GLY A 260 16.39 19.72 -11.16
CA GLY A 260 17.07 19.01 -12.23
C GLY A 260 17.39 17.58 -11.77
N ASN A 261 17.19 16.63 -12.64
CA ASN A 261 17.34 15.22 -12.26
C ASN A 261 18.49 14.56 -13.04
#